data_b09d24a7d9511d575693f68d6f7cd7ab
#
_entry.id   b09d24a7d9511d575693f68d6f7cd7ab
#
_cell.length_a   1.000
_cell.length_b   1.000
_cell.length_c   1.000
_cell.angle_alpha   90.00
_cell.angle_beta   90.00
_cell.angle_gamma   90.00
#
_symmetry.space_group_name_H-M   'P 1'
#
loop_
_entity.id
_entity.type
_entity.pdbx_description
1 polymer ?
#
loop_
_entity_poly.entity_id
_entity_poly.type
_entity_poly.pdbx_seq_one_letter_code
_entity_poly.pdbx_strand_id
1 'polypeptide(L)'
;MDKKTRYQKGTELIDKYADKSDKPAYSITFEDLMDMDTDLEKYIVEFAFGDIYSRSGLSDQQKTLTTITTLVTQGLEPQLRLHVNIALTIGITPREVIDTIIHLLPYVGFPRVLNGLKVAKEIFQAREVAIK
;
A
#
# COMPACT_ATOMS: atom_id res chain seq x y z
N MET A 1 -7.65 -10.44 -29.97
CA MET A 1 -7.66 -10.31 -28.51
C MET A 1 -7.75 -8.84 -28.14
N ASP A 2 -8.79 -8.52 -27.40
CA ASP A 2 -8.96 -7.15 -26.92
C ASP A 2 -7.93 -6.83 -25.85
N LYS A 3 -7.23 -5.73 -26.03
CA LYS A 3 -6.30 -5.25 -25.02
C LYS A 3 -7.09 -4.58 -23.91
N LYS A 4 -6.70 -4.85 -22.65
CA LYS A 4 -7.27 -4.15 -21.51
C LYS A 4 -6.94 -2.67 -21.58
N THR A 5 -7.90 -1.83 -21.23
CA THR A 5 -7.66 -0.40 -21.10
C THR A 5 -6.80 -0.13 -19.87
N ARG A 6 -6.22 1.06 -19.80
CA ARG A 6 -5.46 1.51 -18.62
C ARG A 6 -6.34 1.44 -17.37
N TYR A 7 -7.59 1.84 -17.48
CA TYR A 7 -8.55 1.80 -16.37
C TYR A 7 -8.81 0.36 -15.93
N GLN A 8 -9.03 -0.55 -16.87
CA GLN A 8 -9.24 -1.99 -16.55
C GLN A 8 -8.04 -2.60 -15.84
N LYS A 9 -6.82 -2.33 -16.31
CA LYS A 9 -5.60 -2.80 -15.64
C LYS A 9 -5.51 -2.26 -14.20
N GLY A 10 -5.82 -1.01 -14.01
CA GLY A 10 -5.79 -0.37 -12.70
C GLY A 10 -6.81 -0.95 -11.74
N THR A 11 -8.05 -1.13 -12.19
CA THR A 11 -9.12 -1.68 -11.35
C THR A 11 -8.85 -3.14 -10.97
N GLU A 12 -8.26 -3.93 -11.86
CA GLU A 12 -7.88 -5.32 -11.55
C GLU A 12 -6.83 -5.38 -10.45
N LEU A 13 -5.83 -4.49 -10.48
CA LEU A 13 -4.80 -4.45 -9.43
C LEU A 13 -5.36 -3.95 -8.11
N ILE A 14 -6.19 -2.93 -8.13
CA ILE A 14 -6.85 -2.42 -6.91
C ILE A 14 -7.68 -3.54 -6.28
N ASP A 15 -8.42 -4.30 -7.07
CA ASP A 15 -9.19 -5.44 -6.58
C ASP A 15 -8.29 -6.52 -5.97
N LYS A 16 -7.17 -6.82 -6.61
CA LYS A 16 -6.19 -7.79 -6.12
C LYS A 16 -5.59 -7.37 -4.78
N TYR A 17 -5.35 -6.08 -4.58
CA TYR A 17 -4.72 -5.53 -3.38
C TYR A 17 -5.73 -5.22 -2.26
N ALA A 18 -7.01 -5.26 -2.56
CA ALA A 18 -8.05 -4.93 -1.59
C ALA A 18 -8.15 -5.98 -0.49
N ASP A 19 -8.33 -5.51 0.75
CA ASP A 19 -8.63 -6.37 1.89
C ASP A 19 -10.07 -6.84 1.76
N LYS A 20 -10.27 -8.14 1.55
CA LYS A 20 -11.59 -8.77 1.31
C LYS A 20 -12.21 -9.36 2.57
N SER A 21 -11.68 -9.03 3.74
CA SER A 21 -12.27 -9.46 5.00
C SER A 21 -13.61 -8.75 5.25
N ASP A 22 -14.41 -9.30 6.17
CA ASP A 22 -15.71 -8.71 6.53
C ASP A 22 -15.56 -7.30 7.12
N LYS A 23 -14.43 -7.02 7.75
CA LYS A 23 -14.11 -5.71 8.33
C LYS A 23 -12.71 -5.29 7.87
N PRO A 24 -12.59 -4.72 6.67
CA PRO A 24 -11.29 -4.29 6.18
C PRO A 24 -10.62 -3.30 7.14
N ALA A 25 -9.36 -3.55 7.44
CA ALA A 25 -8.58 -2.69 8.34
C ALA A 25 -8.37 -1.30 7.76
N TYR A 26 -8.28 -1.22 6.43
CA TYR A 26 -8.16 0.04 5.71
C TYR A 26 -8.63 -0.16 4.27
N SER A 27 -9.52 0.68 3.81
CA SER A 27 -10.06 0.60 2.45
C SER A 27 -9.54 1.75 1.60
N ILE A 28 -9.28 1.46 0.33
CA ILE A 28 -8.99 2.52 -0.64
C ILE A 28 -10.31 3.23 -0.91
N THR A 29 -10.38 4.51 -0.53
CA THR A 29 -11.53 5.33 -0.81
C THR A 29 -11.09 6.66 -1.41
N PHE A 30 -11.80 7.10 -2.43
CA PHE A 30 -11.54 8.37 -3.09
C PHE A 30 -12.70 9.33 -2.93
N GLU A 31 -13.74 8.95 -2.16
CA GLU A 31 -14.99 9.71 -2.06
C GLU A 31 -14.77 11.16 -1.68
N ASP A 32 -13.95 11.40 -0.65
CA ASP A 32 -13.68 12.77 -0.18
C ASP A 32 -12.98 13.63 -1.23
N LEU A 33 -12.20 13.01 -2.11
CA LEU A 33 -11.49 13.71 -3.16
C LEU A 33 -12.32 13.89 -4.42
N MET A 34 -13.25 12.97 -4.67
CA MET A 34 -14.14 13.03 -5.83
C MET A 34 -15.07 14.24 -5.79
N ASP A 35 -15.40 14.74 -4.60
CA ASP A 35 -16.18 15.96 -4.44
C ASP A 35 -15.42 17.19 -4.96
N MET A 36 -14.11 17.13 -4.99
CA MET A 36 -13.25 18.21 -5.47
C MET A 36 -13.04 18.14 -6.98
N ASP A 37 -12.76 16.95 -7.49
CA ASP A 37 -12.54 16.73 -8.91
C ASP A 37 -12.73 15.25 -9.24
N THR A 38 -13.63 14.96 -10.18
CA THR A 38 -13.94 13.58 -10.55
C THR A 38 -12.83 12.88 -11.31
N ASP A 39 -11.88 13.63 -11.90
CA ASP A 39 -10.76 13.05 -12.63
C ASP A 39 -9.66 12.49 -11.71
N LEU A 40 -9.66 12.83 -10.42
CA LEU A 40 -8.65 12.32 -9.49
C LEU A 40 -8.64 10.80 -9.43
N GLU A 41 -9.81 10.15 -9.34
CA GLU A 41 -9.90 8.70 -9.36
C GLU A 41 -9.30 8.13 -10.64
N LYS A 42 -9.64 8.73 -11.78
CA LYS A 42 -9.11 8.30 -13.07
C LYS A 42 -7.59 8.36 -13.11
N TYR A 43 -6.99 9.44 -12.61
CA TYR A 43 -5.53 9.58 -12.57
C TYR A 43 -4.90 8.50 -11.68
N ILE A 44 -5.48 8.24 -10.53
CA ILE A 44 -4.98 7.20 -9.63
C ILE A 44 -5.12 5.82 -10.26
N VAL A 45 -6.30 5.50 -10.76
CA VAL A 45 -6.58 4.18 -11.34
C VAL A 45 -5.77 3.94 -12.60
N GLU A 46 -5.78 4.88 -13.53
CA GLU A 46 -5.12 4.68 -14.83
C GLU A 46 -3.61 4.85 -14.74
N PHE A 47 -3.13 5.93 -14.16
CA PHE A 47 -1.69 6.20 -14.12
C PHE A 47 -0.99 5.38 -13.05
N ALA A 48 -1.39 5.51 -11.78
CA ALA A 48 -0.65 4.85 -10.72
C ALA A 48 -0.80 3.32 -10.81
N PHE A 49 -2.01 2.80 -10.82
CA PHE A 49 -2.22 1.35 -10.84
C PHE A 49 -2.14 0.78 -12.25
N GLY A 50 -2.72 1.45 -13.23
CA GLY A 50 -2.77 0.95 -14.61
C GLY A 50 -1.44 1.00 -15.33
N ASP A 51 -0.70 2.10 -15.22
CA ASP A 51 0.54 2.28 -15.95
C ASP A 51 1.78 1.88 -15.12
N ILE A 52 1.85 2.25 -13.85
CA ILE A 52 3.06 2.10 -13.04
C ILE A 52 3.05 0.77 -12.28
N TYR A 53 2.04 0.53 -11.45
CA TYR A 53 1.97 -0.70 -10.65
C TYR A 53 1.83 -1.96 -11.50
N SER A 54 1.30 -1.86 -12.72
CA SER A 54 1.13 -3.01 -13.61
C SER A 54 2.42 -3.43 -14.35
N ARG A 55 3.52 -2.68 -14.20
CA ARG A 55 4.78 -3.05 -14.84
C ARG A 55 5.29 -4.38 -14.28
N SER A 56 5.88 -5.19 -15.14
CA SER A 56 6.23 -6.58 -14.81
C SER A 56 7.66 -6.80 -14.29
N GLY A 57 8.45 -5.74 -14.19
CA GLY A 57 9.87 -5.86 -13.80
C GLY A 57 10.11 -6.22 -12.33
N LEU A 58 9.13 -5.93 -11.46
CA LEU A 58 9.18 -6.25 -10.03
C LEU A 58 7.94 -7.05 -9.64
N SER A 59 8.07 -7.92 -8.64
CA SER A 59 6.92 -8.62 -8.08
C SER A 59 6.04 -7.64 -7.29
N ASP A 60 4.80 -8.04 -7.00
CA ASP A 60 3.90 -7.25 -6.16
C ASP A 60 4.52 -6.99 -4.78
N GLN A 61 5.19 -8.00 -4.21
CA GLN A 61 5.86 -7.87 -2.91
C GLN A 61 7.00 -6.85 -2.97
N GLN A 62 7.83 -6.91 -4.01
CA GLN A 62 8.94 -5.96 -4.18
C GLN A 62 8.42 -4.53 -4.35
N LYS A 63 7.37 -4.33 -5.16
CA LYS A 63 6.74 -3.02 -5.34
C LYS A 63 6.22 -2.47 -4.02
N THR A 64 5.54 -3.32 -3.24
CA THR A 64 4.92 -2.89 -1.99
C THR A 64 5.95 -2.54 -0.93
N LEU A 65 7.03 -3.32 -0.79
CA LEU A 65 8.11 -2.99 0.13
C LEU A 65 8.82 -1.70 -0.27
N THR A 66 9.02 -1.48 -1.57
CA THR A 66 9.58 -0.23 -2.09
C THR A 66 8.69 0.97 -1.74
N THR A 67 7.37 0.81 -1.89
CA THR A 67 6.41 1.85 -1.53
C THR A 67 6.44 2.14 -0.03
N ILE A 68 6.44 1.11 0.81
CA ILE A 68 6.50 1.25 2.26
C ILE A 68 7.75 2.04 2.68
N THR A 69 8.92 1.70 2.15
CA THR A 69 10.17 2.41 2.49
C THR A 69 10.10 3.88 2.11
N THR A 70 9.52 4.19 0.95
CA THR A 70 9.34 5.56 0.49
C THR A 70 8.44 6.35 1.42
N LEU A 71 7.31 5.75 1.82
CA LEU A 71 6.32 6.43 2.67
C LEU A 71 6.82 6.62 4.10
N VAL A 72 7.57 5.65 4.64
CA VAL A 72 8.22 5.80 5.95
C VAL A 72 9.22 6.96 5.90
N THR A 73 10.05 7.00 4.88
CA THR A 73 11.08 8.03 4.70
C THR A 73 10.47 9.42 4.62
N GLN A 74 9.35 9.56 3.93
CA GLN A 74 8.64 10.84 3.79
C GLN A 74 7.72 11.16 4.97
N GLY A 75 7.43 10.20 5.83
CA GLY A 75 6.53 10.39 6.97
C GLY A 75 5.06 10.49 6.59
N LEU A 76 4.65 9.80 5.54
CA LEU A 76 3.29 9.86 5.00
C LEU A 76 2.43 8.74 5.61
N GLU A 77 1.98 8.94 6.85
CA GLU A 77 1.32 7.88 7.62
C GLU A 77 -0.02 7.40 7.04
N PRO A 78 -0.93 8.25 6.54
CA PRO A 78 -2.19 7.74 5.97
C PRO A 78 -1.96 6.78 4.79
N GLN A 79 -1.06 7.14 3.89
CA GLN A 79 -0.73 6.29 2.75
C GLN A 79 0.01 5.03 3.20
N LEU A 80 0.85 5.14 4.24
CA LEU A 80 1.55 3.99 4.82
C LEU A 80 0.55 2.96 5.37
N ARG A 81 -0.51 3.41 6.04
CA ARG A 81 -1.58 2.51 6.53
C ARG A 81 -2.15 1.67 5.40
N LEU A 82 -2.47 2.31 4.29
CA LEU A 82 -2.98 1.61 3.11
C LEU A 82 -1.98 0.55 2.64
N HIS A 83 -0.71 0.92 2.47
CA HIS A 83 0.26 0.01 1.86
C HIS A 83 0.72 -1.10 2.82
N VAL A 84 0.73 -0.89 4.12
CA VAL A 84 0.91 -1.99 5.09
C VAL A 84 -0.25 -2.98 4.98
N ASN A 85 -1.46 -2.48 4.86
CA ASN A 85 -2.63 -3.35 4.66
C ASN A 85 -2.54 -4.14 3.35
N ILE A 86 -2.15 -3.51 2.26
CA ILE A 86 -1.89 -4.18 0.98
C ILE A 86 -0.82 -5.27 1.15
N ALA A 87 0.27 -4.97 1.85
CA ALA A 87 1.36 -5.91 2.08
C ALA A 87 0.85 -7.22 2.67
N LEU A 88 0.04 -7.13 3.71
CA LEU A 88 -0.54 -8.32 4.34
C LEU A 88 -1.47 -9.08 3.39
N THR A 89 -2.24 -8.35 2.60
CA THR A 89 -3.17 -8.96 1.63
C THR A 89 -2.45 -9.78 0.57
N ILE A 90 -1.30 -9.31 0.09
CA ILE A 90 -0.54 -10.02 -0.94
C ILE A 90 0.49 -11.01 -0.40
N GLY A 91 0.47 -11.27 0.91
CA GLY A 91 1.26 -12.35 1.51
C GLY A 91 2.59 -11.94 2.12
N ILE A 92 2.89 -10.65 2.23
CA ILE A 92 4.04 -10.19 2.99
C ILE A 92 3.73 -10.38 4.48
N THR A 93 4.65 -10.97 5.22
CA THR A 93 4.43 -11.25 6.64
C THR A 93 4.63 -10.00 7.50
N PRO A 94 4.02 -9.94 8.69
CA PRO A 94 4.29 -8.85 9.63
C PRO A 94 5.79 -8.71 9.93
N ARG A 95 6.51 -9.81 10.07
CA ARG A 95 7.96 -9.78 10.31
C ARG A 95 8.70 -9.11 9.15
N GLU A 96 8.33 -9.43 7.93
CA GLU A 96 8.95 -8.80 6.76
C GLU A 96 8.67 -7.29 6.70
N VAL A 97 7.47 -6.85 7.05
CA VAL A 97 7.14 -5.42 7.14
C VAL A 97 8.00 -4.75 8.21
N ILE A 98 8.07 -5.33 9.40
CA ILE A 98 8.86 -4.79 10.52
C ILE A 98 10.32 -4.67 10.14
N ASP A 99 10.90 -5.74 9.61
CA ASP A 99 12.33 -5.74 9.27
C ASP A 99 12.65 -4.78 8.13
N THR A 100 11.73 -4.61 7.18
CA THR A 100 11.85 -3.60 6.14
C THR A 100 11.94 -2.19 6.73
N ILE A 101 11.06 -1.87 7.68
CA ILE A 101 11.03 -0.55 8.31
C ILE A 101 12.27 -0.35 9.19
N ILE A 102 12.65 -1.35 9.98
CA ILE A 102 13.85 -1.28 10.84
C ILE A 102 15.12 -1.10 10.00
N HIS A 103 15.16 -1.72 8.82
CA HIS A 103 16.31 -1.59 7.93
C HIS A 103 16.61 -0.13 7.55
N LEU A 104 15.62 0.74 7.65
CA LEU A 104 15.77 2.16 7.32
C LEU A 104 16.48 2.98 8.41
N LEU A 105 16.69 2.42 9.62
CA LEU A 105 17.30 3.17 10.74
C LEU A 105 18.60 3.88 10.36
N PRO A 106 19.58 3.22 9.68
CA PRO A 106 20.81 3.90 9.32
C PRO A 106 20.64 5.06 8.33
N TYR A 107 19.53 5.11 7.62
CA TYR A 107 19.33 6.03 6.50
C TYR A 107 18.39 7.19 6.83
N VAL A 108 17.36 6.95 7.63
CA VAL A 108 16.32 7.95 7.89
C VAL A 108 16.13 8.29 9.36
N GLY A 109 16.74 7.53 10.27
CA GLY A 109 16.74 7.83 11.71
C GLY A 109 15.51 7.32 12.45
N PHE A 110 15.58 7.42 13.79
CA PHE A 110 14.59 6.86 14.70
C PHE A 110 13.19 7.48 14.55
N PRO A 111 13.01 8.80 14.44
CA PRO A 111 11.65 9.35 14.42
C PRO A 111 10.79 8.78 13.29
N ARG A 112 11.31 8.74 12.08
CA ARG A 112 10.57 8.19 10.92
C ARG A 112 10.29 6.70 11.08
N VAL A 113 11.29 5.95 11.55
CA VAL A 113 11.13 4.50 11.73
C VAL A 113 10.13 4.19 12.84
N LEU A 114 10.20 4.88 13.98
CA LEU A 114 9.24 4.66 15.07
C LEU A 114 7.82 4.99 14.64
N ASN A 115 7.61 6.08 13.90
CA ASN A 115 6.30 6.41 13.36
C ASN A 115 5.79 5.33 12.40
N GLY A 116 6.67 4.82 11.55
CA GLY A 116 6.33 3.73 10.63
C GLY A 116 5.95 2.44 11.34
N LEU A 117 6.72 2.06 12.36
CA LEU A 117 6.42 0.87 13.17
C LEU A 117 5.10 1.00 13.91
N LYS A 118 4.79 2.20 14.39
CA LYS A 118 3.50 2.45 15.05
C LYS A 118 2.33 2.23 14.10
N VAL A 119 2.43 2.76 12.89
CA VAL A 119 1.40 2.55 11.85
C VAL A 119 1.26 1.06 11.54
N ALA A 120 2.37 0.35 11.34
CA ALA A 120 2.33 -1.08 11.06
C ALA A 120 1.65 -1.85 12.18
N LYS A 121 1.97 -1.54 13.44
CA LYS A 121 1.36 -2.18 14.60
C LYS A 121 -0.16 -1.98 14.63
N GLU A 122 -0.62 -0.76 14.33
CA GLU A 122 -2.06 -0.47 14.27
C GLU A 122 -2.78 -1.36 13.24
N ILE A 123 -2.16 -1.54 12.07
CA ILE A 123 -2.75 -2.39 11.01
C ILE A 123 -2.71 -3.88 11.43
N PHE A 124 -1.61 -4.34 12.02
CA PHE A 124 -1.52 -5.72 12.50
C PHE A 124 -2.61 -6.02 13.54
N GLN A 125 -2.85 -5.09 14.47
CA GLN A 125 -3.89 -5.23 15.47
C GLN A 125 -5.29 -5.23 14.83
N ALA A 126 -5.54 -4.32 13.88
CA ALA A 126 -6.81 -4.24 13.19
C ALA A 126 -7.12 -5.52 12.39
N ARG A 127 -6.11 -6.15 11.83
CA ARG A 127 -6.26 -7.39 11.08
C ARG A 127 -6.09 -8.65 11.95
N GLU A 128 -5.84 -8.49 13.23
CA GLU A 128 -5.69 -9.60 14.17
C GLU A 128 -4.62 -10.61 13.74
N VAL A 129 -3.50 -10.11 13.18
CA VAL A 129 -2.39 -10.96 12.77
C VAL A 129 -1.28 -10.94 13.81
N ALA A 130 -0.67 -12.11 14.02
CA ALA A 130 0.42 -12.25 14.97
C ALA A 130 1.72 -11.68 14.38
N ILE A 131 2.52 -11.05 15.25
CA ILE A 131 3.85 -10.55 14.89
C ILE A 131 4.85 -11.68 15.15
N LYS A 132 5.29 -12.33 14.09
CA LYS A 132 6.27 -13.43 14.19
C LYS A 132 7.30 -13.35 13.07
#